data_fc636e214c5d879a000e3ddabdf18a32
#
_entry.id   fc636e214c5d879a000e3ddabdf18a32
#
_cell.length_a   1.000
_cell.length_b   1.000
_cell.length_c   1.000
_cell.angle_alpha   90.00
_cell.angle_beta   90.00
_cell.angle_gamma   90.00
#
_symmetry.space_group_name_H-M   'P 1'
#
loop_
_entity.id
_entity.type
_entity.pdbx_description
1 polymer ?
#
loop_
_entity_poly.entity_id
_entity_poly.type
_entity_poly.pdbx_seq_one_letter_code
_entity_poly.pdbx_strand_id
1 'polypeptide(L)'
;SSFKIKEVIITSTQRETTVSLWKEWYNLKIVNETATSTDFKLETDEVIYKIEDGKDSGFHTLIMTDINATAPYSIFIRGAKYRFEPPN
;
A
#
# COMPACT_ATOMS: atom_id res chain seq x y z
N SER A 1 10.49 -16.45 -6.09
CA SER A 1 10.96 -15.07 -5.99
C SER A 1 11.49 -14.76 -4.60
N SER A 2 12.53 -13.94 -4.51
CA SER A 2 13.10 -13.48 -3.25
C SER A 2 12.29 -12.34 -2.61
N PHE A 3 11.36 -11.76 -3.35
CA PHE A 3 10.58 -10.62 -2.91
C PHE A 3 9.09 -10.95 -2.90
N LYS A 4 8.39 -10.45 -1.89
CA LYS A 4 6.94 -10.59 -1.79
C LYS A 4 6.33 -9.24 -1.44
N ILE A 5 5.32 -8.81 -2.19
CA ILE A 5 4.61 -7.57 -1.91
C ILE A 5 3.81 -7.75 -0.62
N LYS A 6 3.96 -6.80 0.29
CA LYS A 6 3.29 -6.80 1.59
C LYS A 6 2.23 -5.69 1.67
N GLU A 7 2.57 -4.49 1.21
CA GLU A 7 1.69 -3.34 1.32
C GLU A 7 1.92 -2.38 0.16
N VAL A 8 0.85 -1.78 -0.32
CA VAL A 8 0.90 -0.72 -1.33
C VAL A 8 0.25 0.53 -0.73
N ILE A 9 0.98 1.64 -0.71
CA ILE A 9 0.47 2.91 -0.18
C ILE A 9 0.23 3.86 -1.35
N ILE A 10 -1.00 4.33 -1.44
CA ILE A 10 -1.47 5.25 -2.47
C ILE A 10 -1.93 6.52 -1.77
N THR A 11 -1.53 7.68 -2.28
CA THR A 11 -2.06 8.95 -1.78
C THR A 11 -3.22 9.40 -2.65
N SER A 12 -4.15 10.12 -2.05
CA SER A 12 -5.28 10.69 -2.77
C SER A 12 -5.64 12.05 -2.19
N THR A 13 -5.96 12.99 -3.06
CA THR A 13 -6.51 14.28 -2.66
C THR A 13 -7.99 14.16 -2.30
N GLN A 14 -8.63 13.03 -2.63
CA GLN A 14 -10.04 12.75 -2.36
C GLN A 14 -10.20 11.29 -1.94
N ARG A 15 -9.77 10.99 -0.74
CA ARG A 15 -9.69 9.61 -0.24
C ARG A 15 -11.04 8.87 -0.30
N GLU A 16 -12.12 9.49 0.18
CA GLU A 16 -13.44 8.85 0.21
C GLU A 16 -13.92 8.48 -1.19
N THR A 17 -13.74 9.38 -2.15
CA THR A 17 -14.10 9.13 -3.54
C THR A 17 -13.28 7.99 -4.13
N THR A 18 -11.98 7.99 -3.86
CA THR A 18 -11.06 6.93 -4.33
C THR A 18 -11.46 5.56 -3.76
N VAL A 19 -11.73 5.50 -2.46
CA VAL A 19 -12.17 4.25 -1.82
C VAL A 19 -13.49 3.77 -2.41
N SER A 20 -14.44 4.68 -2.67
CA SER A 20 -15.73 4.33 -3.28
C SER A 20 -15.57 3.73 -4.68
N LEU A 21 -14.65 4.30 -5.49
CA LEU A 21 -14.34 3.74 -6.81
C LEU A 21 -13.76 2.33 -6.71
N TRP A 22 -12.85 2.12 -5.79
CA TRP A 22 -12.28 0.79 -5.56
C TRP A 22 -13.35 -0.22 -5.14
N LYS A 23 -14.31 0.21 -4.31
CA LYS A 23 -15.45 -0.64 -3.92
C LYS A 23 -16.32 -1.03 -5.11
N GLU A 24 -16.48 -0.14 -6.10
CA GLU A 24 -17.24 -0.46 -7.32
C GLU A 24 -16.52 -1.47 -8.20
N TRP A 25 -15.18 -1.37 -8.26
CA TRP A 25 -14.39 -2.20 -9.17
C TRP A 25 -13.98 -3.55 -8.58
N TYR A 26 -13.84 -3.62 -7.27
CA TYR A 26 -13.32 -4.80 -6.59
C TYR A 26 -14.13 -5.12 -5.35
N ASN A 27 -14.16 -6.41 -5.00
CA ASN A 27 -14.73 -6.85 -3.74
C ASN A 27 -13.66 -6.68 -2.65
N LEU A 28 -13.69 -5.56 -1.96
CA LEU A 28 -12.68 -5.23 -0.96
C LEU A 28 -13.23 -5.28 0.46
N LYS A 29 -12.33 -5.56 1.39
CA LYS A 29 -12.63 -5.58 2.81
C LYS A 29 -11.78 -4.53 3.52
N ILE A 30 -12.42 -3.56 4.15
CA ILE A 30 -11.73 -2.56 4.97
C ILE A 30 -11.25 -3.25 6.24
N VAL A 31 -9.95 -3.16 6.52
CA VAL A 31 -9.33 -3.80 7.69
C VAL A 31 -8.90 -2.81 8.75
N ASN A 32 -8.70 -1.55 8.39
CA ASN A 32 -8.40 -0.49 9.34
C ASN A 32 -8.74 0.86 8.74
N GLU A 33 -9.18 1.79 9.57
CA GLU A 33 -9.50 3.13 9.13
C GLU A 33 -9.08 4.12 10.19
N THR A 34 -8.41 5.20 9.76
CA THR A 34 -8.02 6.31 10.63
C THR A 34 -8.62 7.61 10.09
N ALA A 35 -8.37 8.72 10.77
CA ALA A 35 -8.82 10.03 10.29
C ALA A 35 -8.23 10.39 8.92
N THR A 36 -7.07 9.81 8.54
CA THR A 36 -6.33 10.21 7.34
C THR A 36 -6.05 9.05 6.38
N SER A 37 -6.47 7.84 6.71
CA SER A 37 -6.16 6.68 5.85
C SER A 37 -7.22 5.58 5.94
N THR A 38 -7.30 4.77 4.89
CA THR A 38 -8.14 3.59 4.81
C THR A 38 -7.30 2.44 4.30
N ASP A 39 -7.22 1.36 5.09
CA ASP A 39 -6.52 0.13 4.71
C ASP A 39 -7.52 -0.93 4.33
N PHE A 40 -7.26 -1.64 3.25
CA PHE A 40 -8.15 -2.71 2.81
C PHE A 40 -7.39 -3.85 2.15
N LYS A 41 -8.05 -5.00 2.06
CA LYS A 41 -7.60 -6.16 1.29
C LYS A 41 -8.55 -6.41 0.15
N LEU A 42 -8.02 -6.91 -0.95
CA LEU A 42 -8.83 -7.46 -2.02
C LEU A 42 -9.12 -8.94 -1.68
N GLU A 43 -10.20 -9.48 -2.22
CA GLU A 43 -10.66 -10.82 -1.88
C GLU A 43 -9.63 -11.91 -2.15
N THR A 44 -8.77 -11.71 -3.13
CA THR A 44 -7.92 -12.76 -3.68
C THR A 44 -6.45 -12.70 -3.24
N ASP A 45 -6.04 -11.72 -2.44
CA ASP A 45 -4.63 -11.63 -2.04
C ASP A 45 -4.42 -11.18 -0.60
N GLU A 46 -3.17 -11.31 -0.13
CA GLU A 46 -2.76 -10.94 1.22
C GLU A 46 -2.17 -9.53 1.32
N VAL A 47 -2.14 -8.82 0.22
CA VAL A 47 -1.56 -7.47 0.17
C VAL A 47 -2.48 -6.48 0.86
N ILE A 48 -1.92 -5.62 1.69
CA ILE A 48 -2.64 -4.49 2.27
C ILE A 48 -2.50 -3.30 1.32
N TYR A 49 -3.64 -2.72 0.95
CA TYR A 49 -3.69 -1.48 0.21
C TYR A 49 -4.08 -0.37 1.16
N LYS A 50 -3.25 0.64 1.26
CA LYS A 50 -3.53 1.82 2.08
C LYS A 50 -3.75 3.01 1.18
N ILE A 51 -4.90 3.66 1.30
CA ILE A 51 -5.14 4.95 0.66
C ILE A 51 -5.09 6.00 1.76
N GLU A 52 -4.17 6.93 1.64
CA GLU A 52 -4.02 8.01 2.62
C GLU A 52 -4.21 9.38 1.99
N ASP A 53 -4.63 10.34 2.81
CA ASP A 53 -4.78 11.72 2.38
C ASP A 53 -3.41 12.27 1.98
N GLY A 54 -3.36 12.95 0.85
CA GLY A 54 -2.14 13.55 0.35
C GLY A 54 -2.42 14.77 -0.51
N LYS A 55 -1.38 15.54 -0.79
CA LYS A 55 -1.47 16.72 -1.65
C LYS A 55 -1.59 16.35 -3.13
N ASP A 56 -1.12 15.17 -3.49
CA ASP A 56 -1.17 14.63 -4.85
C ASP A 56 -1.82 13.25 -4.80
N SER A 57 -2.37 12.83 -5.93
CA SER A 57 -2.95 11.50 -6.08
C SER A 57 -1.99 10.61 -6.85
N GLY A 58 -1.79 9.38 -6.37
CA GLY A 58 -0.99 8.38 -7.06
C GLY A 58 -0.26 7.42 -6.14
N PHE A 59 0.56 6.60 -6.74
CA PHE A 59 1.39 5.62 -6.04
C PHE A 59 2.47 6.34 -5.23
N HIS A 60 2.64 5.93 -4.00
CA HIS A 60 3.59 6.55 -3.08
C HIS A 60 4.65 5.56 -2.59
N THR A 61 4.25 4.42 -2.06
CA THR A 61 5.17 3.47 -1.44
C THR A 61 4.75 2.04 -1.74
N LEU A 62 5.74 1.21 -2.05
CA LEU A 62 5.57 -0.24 -2.13
C LEU A 62 6.43 -0.86 -1.03
N ILE A 63 5.83 -1.68 -0.18
CA ILE A 63 6.53 -2.40 0.87
C ILE A 63 6.58 -3.88 0.51
N MET A 64 7.80 -4.43 0.50
CA MET A 64 8.05 -5.82 0.15
C MET A 64 8.83 -6.52 1.24
N THR A 65 8.61 -7.81 1.38
CA THR A 65 9.49 -8.67 2.17
C THR A 65 10.61 -9.15 1.27
N ASP A 66 11.85 -9.02 1.75
CA ASP A 66 13.05 -9.53 1.09
C ASP A 66 13.62 -10.64 1.98
N ILE A 67 13.57 -11.88 1.52
CA ILE A 67 14.01 -13.03 2.31
C ILE A 67 15.51 -13.01 2.61
N ASN A 68 16.28 -12.24 1.86
CA ASN A 68 17.73 -12.12 2.06
C ASN A 68 18.13 -10.93 2.91
N ALA A 69 17.17 -10.05 3.26
CA ALA A 69 17.47 -8.88 4.07
C ALA A 69 17.62 -9.25 5.54
N THR A 70 18.60 -8.63 6.20
CA THR A 70 18.82 -8.73 7.65
C THR A 70 18.36 -7.48 8.39
N ALA A 71 18.14 -6.39 7.65
CA ALA A 71 17.63 -5.12 8.16
C ALA A 71 16.79 -4.44 7.08
N PRO A 72 15.82 -3.59 7.46
CA PRO A 72 15.04 -2.87 6.45
C PRO A 72 15.90 -1.88 5.69
N TYR A 73 15.57 -1.68 4.41
CA TYR A 73 16.22 -0.68 3.59
C TYR A 73 15.19 -0.11 2.58
N SER A 74 15.49 1.04 2.02
CA SER A 74 14.62 1.69 1.05
C SER A 74 15.38 2.21 -0.16
N ILE A 75 14.70 2.17 -1.31
CA ILE A 75 15.18 2.73 -2.57
C ILE A 75 14.13 3.74 -3.03
N PHE A 76 14.59 4.89 -3.54
CA PHE A 76 13.71 5.93 -4.06
C PHE A 76 13.92 6.03 -5.56
N ILE A 77 12.85 5.92 -6.33
CA ILE A 77 12.88 6.04 -7.78
C ILE A 77 11.74 6.96 -8.19
N ARG A 78 12.08 8.08 -8.83
CA ARG A 78 11.11 9.06 -9.36
C ARG A 78 10.03 9.46 -8.35
N GLY A 79 10.45 9.70 -7.11
CA GLY A 79 9.56 10.13 -6.05
C GLY A 79 8.77 9.03 -5.36
N ALA A 80 8.84 7.79 -5.84
CA ALA A 80 8.23 6.66 -5.18
C ALA A 80 9.24 5.97 -4.27
N LYS A 81 8.76 5.49 -3.13
CA LYS A 81 9.57 4.76 -2.15
C LYS A 81 9.31 3.27 -2.28
N TYR A 82 10.38 2.51 -2.35
CA TYR A 82 10.35 1.06 -2.33
C TYR A 82 11.05 0.61 -1.07
N ARG A 83 10.28 0.10 -0.11
CA ARG A 83 10.81 -0.36 1.17
C ARG A 83 10.87 -1.88 1.20
N PHE A 84 12.02 -2.39 1.65
CA PHE A 84 12.26 -3.83 1.77
C PHE A 84 12.46 -4.16 3.24
N GLU A 85 11.75 -5.18 3.71
CA GLU A 85 11.78 -5.60 5.10
C GLU A 85 12.24 -7.05 5.20
N PRO A 86 13.01 -7.40 6.25
CA PRO A 86 13.36 -8.81 6.49
C PRO A 86 12.09 -9.63 6.75
N PRO A 87 12.13 -10.94 6.51
CA PRO A 87 11.03 -11.81 6.90
C PRO A 87 10.92 -11.88 8.44
N ASN A 88 9.72 -12.10 8.90
CA ASN A 88 9.48 -12.28 10.34
C ASN A 88 9.88 -13.66 10.79
#